data_22f5907487b861b1aa55c3aa09171243
#
_entry.id   22f5907487b861b1aa55c3aa09171243
#
_cell.length_a   1.000
_cell.length_b   1.000
_cell.length_c   1.000
_cell.angle_alpha   90.00
_cell.angle_beta   90.00
_cell.angle_gamma   90.00
#
_symmetry.space_group_name_H-M   'P 1'
#
loop_
_entity.id
_entity.type
_entity.pdbx_description
1 polymer ?
#
loop_
_entity_poly.entity_id
_entity_poly.type
_entity_poly.pdbx_seq_one_letter_code
_entity_poly.pdbx_strand_id
1 'polypeptide(L)'
;AYNRVGLTSYFQHRQVENLYLNPASWYASMPTGSLSYHLNTLVTEIDTEHKTVATSQGDTVPYDILVLATGSDAVLPRHTPGHDANGVFVYRTIEDLQKLIDFADTRKGTVGAVVGGGLLGLEAAKAMMDLEKFDKVTLVERNRWVLSRQLDDDAGSMVVEQVRHLGLDVLLSKRVGKVNTDDDNNVVGVTFEDGESMDCSTICFAIGIKARDDLARKSGIACADRGGGIIVNPDLSTSAPDVYAIGECASWESQTFGLIAPGIEMADVLAFNLTQAKAHTPRKFKRPDLSTKLKLLGVDVASFGDFFADRDGLKDAPRKRRGVRSDAPPDESAPAVKALTYRDPFQQIYKKYLFTPDGKYIIGGMMIGETKDYVKLVSMVNNQKPLEVPPSELIVGKCSGEDDADDLDDDTQICSCHNVSK
;
A
#
# COMPACT_ATOMS: atom_id res chain seq x y z
N ALA A 1 -12.89 14.38 -1.24
CA ALA A 1 -12.02 13.19 -1.24
C ALA A 1 -10.78 13.48 -2.07
N TYR A 2 -9.60 12.96 -1.68
CA TYR A 2 -8.35 13.17 -2.38
C TYR A 2 -7.55 11.87 -2.55
N ASN A 3 -6.70 11.83 -3.57
CA ASN A 3 -5.82 10.71 -3.88
C ASN A 3 -4.62 10.68 -2.93
N ARG A 4 -4.57 9.71 -2.03
CA ARG A 4 -3.44 9.55 -1.10
C ARG A 4 -2.18 8.96 -1.76
N VAL A 5 -2.31 8.30 -2.90
CA VAL A 5 -1.14 7.82 -3.65
C VAL A 5 -0.31 8.98 -4.18
N GLY A 6 -0.97 10.11 -4.50
CA GLY A 6 -0.31 11.32 -4.95
C GLY A 6 0.26 12.22 -3.85
N LEU A 7 0.27 11.81 -2.57
CA LEU A 7 0.70 12.69 -1.47
C LEU A 7 2.14 13.21 -1.63
N THR A 8 3.04 12.45 -2.23
CA THR A 8 4.41 12.89 -2.47
C THR A 8 4.47 14.13 -3.36
N SER A 9 3.56 14.27 -4.34
CA SER A 9 3.48 15.46 -5.20
C SER A 9 3.10 16.74 -4.44
N TYR A 10 2.41 16.61 -3.30
CA TYR A 10 2.06 17.75 -2.45
C TYR A 10 3.29 18.51 -1.93
N PHE A 11 4.40 17.83 -1.70
CA PHE A 11 5.66 18.46 -1.31
C PHE A 11 6.20 19.42 -2.37
N GLN A 12 5.92 19.14 -3.65
CA GLN A 12 6.37 19.94 -4.79
C GLN A 12 5.44 21.13 -5.04
N HIS A 13 4.13 20.91 -5.01
CA HIS A 13 3.13 21.88 -5.51
C HIS A 13 2.41 22.65 -4.42
N ARG A 14 2.30 22.10 -3.21
CA ARG A 14 1.55 22.66 -2.07
C ARG A 14 0.08 22.97 -2.39
N GLN A 15 -0.48 22.37 -3.44
CA GLN A 15 -1.84 22.60 -3.89
C GLN A 15 -2.66 21.33 -3.63
N VAL A 16 -3.61 21.43 -2.69
CA VAL A 16 -4.49 20.32 -2.29
C VAL A 16 -5.42 19.94 -3.43
N GLU A 17 -5.79 20.90 -4.27
CA GLU A 17 -6.71 20.74 -5.41
C GLU A 17 -6.18 19.72 -6.42
N ASN A 18 -4.86 19.64 -6.59
CA ASN A 18 -4.23 18.66 -7.49
C ASN A 18 -4.37 17.21 -7.00
N LEU A 19 -4.72 17.03 -5.73
CA LEU A 19 -4.98 15.70 -5.16
C LEU A 19 -6.45 15.31 -5.21
N TYR A 20 -7.38 16.22 -5.51
CA TYR A 20 -8.81 15.91 -5.47
C TYR A 20 -9.17 14.85 -6.50
N LEU A 21 -9.91 13.81 -6.07
CA LEU A 21 -10.47 12.81 -6.97
C LEU A 21 -11.56 13.40 -7.86
N ASN A 22 -12.37 14.30 -7.29
CA ASN A 22 -13.40 15.04 -8.03
C ASN A 22 -13.34 16.50 -7.61
N PRO A 23 -13.46 17.47 -8.52
CA PRO A 23 -13.54 18.89 -8.18
C PRO A 23 -14.82 19.21 -7.41
N ALA A 24 -14.84 20.30 -6.66
CA ALA A 24 -16.01 20.73 -5.90
C ALA A 24 -17.26 20.90 -6.78
N SER A 25 -17.08 21.34 -8.04
CA SER A 25 -18.14 21.48 -9.03
C SER A 25 -18.84 20.17 -9.37
N TRP A 26 -18.14 19.04 -9.30
CA TRP A 26 -18.72 17.71 -9.51
C TRP A 26 -19.79 17.41 -8.45
N TYR A 27 -19.50 17.66 -7.17
CA TYR A 27 -20.46 17.46 -6.09
C TYR A 27 -21.67 18.39 -6.23
N ALA A 28 -21.43 19.65 -6.65
CA ALA A 28 -22.49 20.63 -6.89
C ALA A 28 -23.38 20.31 -8.10
N SER A 29 -22.88 19.55 -9.07
CA SER A 29 -23.62 19.15 -10.28
C SER A 29 -24.54 17.94 -10.09
N MET A 30 -24.50 17.29 -8.93
CA MET A 30 -25.36 16.13 -8.65
C MET A 30 -26.82 16.55 -8.58
N PRO A 31 -27.76 15.71 -9.11
CA PRO A 31 -29.20 16.00 -9.03
C PRO A 31 -29.66 16.24 -7.59
N THR A 32 -30.53 17.20 -7.38
CA THR A 32 -31.08 17.54 -6.06
C THR A 32 -31.64 16.28 -5.37
N GLY A 33 -31.21 15.99 -4.16
CA GLY A 33 -31.65 14.83 -3.38
C GLY A 33 -30.96 13.50 -3.71
N SER A 34 -30.08 13.46 -4.73
CA SER A 34 -29.32 12.23 -5.06
C SER A 34 -28.08 12.04 -4.21
N LEU A 35 -27.50 13.11 -3.68
CA LEU A 35 -26.31 13.10 -2.84
C LEU A 35 -26.42 14.15 -1.75
N SER A 36 -26.24 13.72 -0.48
CA SER A 36 -26.00 14.60 0.65
C SER A 36 -24.56 14.40 1.14
N TYR A 37 -23.75 15.45 1.11
CA TYR A 37 -22.33 15.39 1.44
C TYR A 37 -22.04 16.20 2.69
N HIS A 38 -21.74 15.48 3.78
CA HIS A 38 -21.50 16.07 5.10
C HIS A 38 -20.00 16.13 5.38
N LEU A 39 -19.43 17.33 5.34
CA LEU A 39 -18.02 17.60 5.68
C LEU A 39 -17.88 17.89 7.18
N ASN A 40 -16.68 17.60 7.72
CA ASN A 40 -16.35 17.81 9.13
C ASN A 40 -17.34 17.12 10.10
N THR A 41 -17.95 16.03 9.66
CA THR A 41 -18.96 15.30 10.40
C THR A 41 -18.44 13.90 10.69
N LEU A 42 -18.10 13.62 11.94
CA LEU A 42 -17.64 12.32 12.39
C LEU A 42 -18.86 11.47 12.82
N VAL A 43 -18.96 10.25 12.31
CA VAL A 43 -19.89 9.25 12.84
C VAL A 43 -19.27 8.68 14.13
N THR A 44 -19.99 8.78 15.22
CA THR A 44 -19.52 8.40 16.57
C THR A 44 -20.09 7.08 17.05
N GLU A 45 -21.26 6.68 16.51
CA GLU A 45 -21.96 5.46 16.90
C GLU A 45 -22.77 4.90 15.72
N ILE A 46 -22.93 3.59 15.67
CA ILE A 46 -23.82 2.87 14.75
C ILE A 46 -24.78 2.04 15.59
N ASP A 47 -26.06 2.30 15.47
CA ASP A 47 -27.12 1.45 15.99
C ASP A 47 -27.62 0.52 14.87
N THR A 48 -27.20 -0.73 14.94
CA THR A 48 -27.55 -1.73 13.92
C THR A 48 -28.97 -2.28 14.07
N GLU A 49 -29.60 -2.12 15.24
CA GLU A 49 -30.96 -2.56 15.51
C GLU A 49 -31.98 -1.55 14.95
N HIS A 50 -31.77 -0.25 15.22
CA HIS A 50 -32.63 0.82 14.74
C HIS A 50 -32.20 1.38 13.39
N LYS A 51 -31.11 0.87 12.81
CA LYS A 51 -30.50 1.32 11.53
C LYS A 51 -30.28 2.84 11.49
N THR A 52 -29.54 3.35 12.47
CA THR A 52 -29.17 4.76 12.55
C THR A 52 -27.67 4.92 12.83
N VAL A 53 -27.14 6.07 12.44
CA VAL A 53 -25.81 6.52 12.85
C VAL A 53 -25.91 7.84 13.57
N ALA A 54 -25.18 7.98 14.68
CA ALA A 54 -25.04 9.25 15.40
C ALA A 54 -23.78 9.98 14.93
N THR A 55 -23.84 11.32 14.91
CA THR A 55 -22.75 12.17 14.46
C THR A 55 -22.18 13.02 15.59
N SER A 56 -20.96 13.53 15.40
CA SER A 56 -20.31 14.46 16.32
C SER A 56 -21.04 15.81 16.45
N GLN A 57 -21.97 16.10 15.56
CA GLN A 57 -22.80 17.33 15.57
C GLN A 57 -24.13 17.12 16.31
N GLY A 58 -24.37 15.89 16.79
CA GLY A 58 -25.60 15.54 17.53
C GLY A 58 -26.75 15.06 16.64
N ASP A 59 -26.53 14.95 15.34
CA ASP A 59 -27.54 14.44 14.42
C ASP A 59 -27.61 12.90 14.49
N THR A 60 -28.82 12.37 14.28
CA THR A 60 -29.08 10.93 14.07
C THR A 60 -29.60 10.75 12.64
N VAL A 61 -28.86 9.97 11.84
CA VAL A 61 -29.18 9.74 10.42
C VAL A 61 -29.64 8.29 10.24
N PRO A 62 -30.89 8.05 9.78
CA PRO A 62 -31.34 6.70 9.47
C PRO A 62 -30.73 6.19 8.16
N TYR A 63 -30.61 4.87 8.02
CA TYR A 63 -30.15 4.22 6.80
C TYR A 63 -30.97 2.96 6.46
N ASP A 64 -31.10 2.66 5.19
CA ASP A 64 -31.56 1.35 4.71
C ASP A 64 -30.38 0.42 4.50
N ILE A 65 -29.29 0.97 3.97
CA ILE A 65 -28.01 0.28 3.73
C ILE A 65 -26.87 1.18 4.23
N LEU A 66 -25.95 0.60 5.00
CA LEU A 66 -24.76 1.28 5.50
C LEU A 66 -23.51 0.68 4.87
N VAL A 67 -22.64 1.54 4.31
CA VAL A 67 -21.33 1.14 3.79
C VAL A 67 -20.23 1.78 4.62
N LEU A 68 -19.43 0.96 5.27
CA LEU A 68 -18.26 1.38 6.04
C LEU A 68 -17.03 1.44 5.12
N ALA A 69 -16.53 2.65 4.86
CA ALA A 69 -15.34 2.91 4.06
C ALA A 69 -14.35 3.79 4.85
N THR A 70 -14.18 3.48 6.15
CA THR A 70 -13.46 4.31 7.12
C THR A 70 -11.94 4.34 6.91
N GLY A 71 -11.41 3.43 6.08
CA GLY A 71 -9.99 3.39 5.72
C GLY A 71 -9.09 2.93 6.84
N SER A 72 -7.91 3.52 6.95
CA SER A 72 -6.91 3.15 7.94
C SER A 72 -6.13 4.36 8.45
N ASP A 73 -5.50 4.19 9.63
CA ASP A 73 -4.56 5.14 10.24
C ASP A 73 -3.12 4.68 10.03
N ALA A 74 -2.18 5.62 10.04
CA ALA A 74 -0.77 5.30 10.15
C ALA A 74 -0.47 4.65 11.51
N VAL A 75 0.41 3.65 11.51
CA VAL A 75 0.87 3.05 12.76
C VAL A 75 1.94 3.94 13.37
N LEU A 76 1.66 4.42 14.58
CA LEU A 76 2.65 5.03 15.46
C LEU A 76 3.05 4.00 16.51
N PRO A 77 4.35 3.79 16.80
CA PRO A 77 4.79 2.77 17.75
C PRO A 77 4.60 3.23 19.21
N ARG A 78 3.36 3.22 19.68
CA ARG A 78 2.95 3.75 21.00
C ARG A 78 3.66 3.10 22.19
N HIS A 79 4.33 1.97 21.98
CA HIS A 79 5.14 1.31 23.00
C HIS A 79 6.60 1.83 23.03
N THR A 80 7.02 2.58 22.01
CA THR A 80 8.36 3.17 21.95
C THR A 80 8.37 4.45 22.78
N PRO A 81 9.19 4.55 23.84
CA PRO A 81 9.32 5.77 24.62
C PRO A 81 9.69 6.97 23.74
N GLY A 82 9.07 8.12 23.96
CA GLY A 82 9.28 9.34 23.18
C GLY A 82 8.55 9.36 21.83
N HIS A 83 7.66 8.41 21.54
CA HIS A 83 6.87 8.38 20.30
C HIS A 83 5.94 9.59 20.09
N ASP A 84 5.67 10.35 21.13
CA ASP A 84 4.82 11.55 21.17
C ASP A 84 5.61 12.85 21.30
N ALA A 85 6.94 12.80 21.12
CA ALA A 85 7.82 13.95 21.20
C ALA A 85 7.60 14.95 20.04
N ASN A 86 7.95 16.22 20.27
CA ASN A 86 7.98 17.24 19.22
C ASN A 86 9.03 16.87 18.18
N GLY A 87 8.62 16.70 16.92
CA GLY A 87 9.48 16.22 15.83
C GLY A 87 9.20 14.78 15.42
N VAL A 88 8.21 14.11 16.04
CA VAL A 88 7.71 12.81 15.60
C VAL A 88 6.49 12.96 14.72
N PHE A 89 6.52 12.38 13.53
CA PHE A 89 5.47 12.47 12.51
C PHE A 89 5.13 11.10 11.94
N VAL A 90 4.00 11.07 11.24
CA VAL A 90 3.58 9.97 10.36
C VAL A 90 3.32 10.52 8.96
N TYR A 91 3.23 9.65 7.96
CA TYR A 91 3.03 10.02 6.56
C TYR A 91 1.74 9.37 6.05
N ARG A 92 0.59 10.07 6.21
CA ARG A 92 -0.71 9.47 5.88
C ARG A 92 -1.74 10.44 5.30
N THR A 93 -1.81 11.65 5.83
CA THR A 93 -2.79 12.67 5.45
C THR A 93 -2.09 13.97 5.06
N ILE A 94 -2.82 14.86 4.38
CA ILE A 94 -2.31 16.20 4.05
C ILE A 94 -1.94 16.95 5.31
N GLU A 95 -2.73 16.79 6.38
CA GLU A 95 -2.47 17.43 7.68
C GLU A 95 -1.17 16.90 8.32
N ASP A 96 -0.86 15.60 8.18
CA ASP A 96 0.40 15.03 8.65
C ASP A 96 1.59 15.64 7.89
N LEU A 97 1.44 15.77 6.57
CA LEU A 97 2.46 16.36 5.71
C LEU A 97 2.68 17.83 6.05
N GLN A 98 1.62 18.60 6.23
CA GLN A 98 1.72 20.02 6.57
C GLN A 98 2.44 20.22 7.90
N LYS A 99 2.10 19.43 8.93
CA LYS A 99 2.80 19.47 10.22
C LYS A 99 4.29 19.18 10.10
N LEU A 100 4.66 18.16 9.30
CA LEU A 100 6.07 17.82 9.05
C LEU A 100 6.80 18.99 8.36
N ILE A 101 6.17 19.60 7.36
CA ILE A 101 6.72 20.72 6.59
C ILE A 101 6.94 21.93 7.49
N ASP A 102 5.90 22.33 8.24
CA ASP A 102 5.95 23.49 9.13
C ASP A 102 7.04 23.32 10.19
N PHE A 103 7.19 22.10 10.72
CA PHE A 103 8.24 21.78 11.67
C PHE A 103 9.63 21.83 11.03
N ALA A 104 9.80 21.23 9.83
CA ALA A 104 11.06 21.24 9.11
C ALA A 104 11.53 22.68 8.78
N ASP A 105 10.61 23.61 8.52
CA ASP A 105 10.93 25.01 8.27
C ASP A 105 11.59 25.70 9.48
N THR A 106 11.32 25.22 10.70
CA THR A 106 11.92 25.73 11.94
C THR A 106 13.25 25.08 12.30
N ARG A 107 13.65 23.99 11.63
CA ARG A 107 14.78 23.12 12.00
C ARG A 107 15.76 22.89 10.84
N LYS A 108 16.25 23.98 10.24
CA LYS A 108 17.23 23.91 9.13
C LYS A 108 18.56 23.31 9.57
N GLY A 109 19.22 22.61 8.67
CA GLY A 109 20.59 22.10 8.87
C GLY A 109 20.66 20.94 9.86
N THR A 110 19.68 20.03 9.84
CA THR A 110 19.57 18.92 10.77
C THR A 110 19.39 17.58 10.05
N VAL A 111 19.37 16.49 10.80
CA VAL A 111 19.14 15.15 10.26
C VAL A 111 17.67 14.76 10.38
N GLY A 112 17.08 14.37 9.27
CA GLY A 112 15.76 13.74 9.22
C GLY A 112 15.86 12.23 9.20
N ALA A 113 15.00 11.54 9.94
CA ALA A 113 14.92 10.08 9.95
C ALA A 113 13.56 9.60 9.45
N VAL A 114 13.54 8.58 8.60
CA VAL A 114 12.33 7.86 8.22
C VAL A 114 12.45 6.42 8.70
N VAL A 115 11.47 5.96 9.46
CA VAL A 115 11.46 4.60 10.03
C VAL A 115 10.46 3.74 9.25
N GLY A 116 11.01 2.72 8.56
CA GLY A 116 10.27 1.78 7.72
C GLY A 116 10.67 1.85 6.25
N GLY A 117 11.27 0.80 5.71
CA GLY A 117 11.75 0.69 4.33
C GLY A 117 10.73 0.07 3.36
N GLY A 118 9.43 0.25 3.62
CA GLY A 118 8.35 -0.11 2.68
C GLY A 118 8.12 1.00 1.64
N LEU A 119 7.09 0.81 0.79
CA LEU A 119 6.69 1.77 -0.25
C LEU A 119 6.53 3.18 0.32
N LEU A 120 5.68 3.32 1.32
CA LEU A 120 5.38 4.61 1.94
C LEU A 120 6.61 5.25 2.62
N GLY A 121 7.51 4.43 3.17
CA GLY A 121 8.74 4.94 3.81
C GLY A 121 9.74 5.51 2.80
N LEU A 122 9.90 4.87 1.66
CA LEU A 122 10.73 5.38 0.58
C LEU A 122 10.14 6.67 -0.04
N GLU A 123 8.81 6.74 -0.17
CA GLU A 123 8.12 7.96 -0.57
C GLU A 123 8.30 9.10 0.44
N ALA A 124 8.16 8.80 1.74
CA ALA A 124 8.39 9.77 2.80
C ALA A 124 9.85 10.26 2.83
N ALA A 125 10.81 9.34 2.62
CA ALA A 125 12.23 9.71 2.54
C ALA A 125 12.51 10.64 1.35
N LYS A 126 11.95 10.32 0.17
CA LYS A 126 12.02 11.20 -1.01
C LYS A 126 11.43 12.58 -0.70
N ALA A 127 10.23 12.61 -0.13
CA ALA A 127 9.57 13.86 0.23
C ALA A 127 10.41 14.71 1.20
N MET A 128 11.02 14.09 2.22
CA MET A 128 11.89 14.79 3.16
C MET A 128 13.18 15.31 2.49
N MET A 129 13.76 14.54 1.55
CA MET A 129 14.90 15.02 0.76
C MET A 129 14.52 16.21 -0.12
N ASP A 130 13.37 16.17 -0.79
CA ASP A 130 12.87 17.24 -1.65
C ASP A 130 12.50 18.54 -0.91
N LEU A 131 12.33 18.48 0.40
CA LEU A 131 12.16 19.69 1.22
C LEU A 131 13.41 20.58 1.27
N GLU A 132 14.60 19.99 1.04
CA GLU A 132 15.90 20.69 1.14
C GLU A 132 16.09 21.44 2.48
N LYS A 133 15.50 20.90 3.57
CA LYS A 133 15.60 21.44 4.92
C LYS A 133 16.56 20.67 5.81
N PHE A 134 16.82 19.43 5.44
CA PHE A 134 17.69 18.51 6.16
C PHE A 134 19.05 18.42 5.46
N ASP A 135 20.14 18.46 6.21
CA ASP A 135 21.49 18.19 5.67
C ASP A 135 21.63 16.73 5.25
N LYS A 136 20.86 15.86 5.91
CA LYS A 136 20.85 14.43 5.66
C LYS A 136 19.49 13.82 5.97
N VAL A 137 19.04 12.87 5.15
CA VAL A 137 17.88 12.03 5.44
C VAL A 137 18.35 10.59 5.56
N THR A 138 17.99 9.92 6.65
CA THR A 138 18.35 8.53 6.93
C THR A 138 17.10 7.67 6.99
N LEU A 139 17.04 6.62 6.17
CA LEU A 139 16.02 5.58 6.22
C LEU A 139 16.48 4.46 7.19
N VAL A 140 15.65 4.16 8.16
CA VAL A 140 15.87 3.08 9.14
C VAL A 140 14.93 1.93 8.84
N GLU A 141 15.47 0.76 8.50
CA GLU A 141 14.69 -0.45 8.21
C GLU A 141 15.12 -1.61 9.12
N ARG A 142 14.11 -2.27 9.70
CA ARG A 142 14.33 -3.43 10.60
C ARG A 142 14.75 -4.71 9.87
N ASN A 143 14.43 -4.83 8.60
CA ASN A 143 14.81 -5.96 7.77
C ASN A 143 16.20 -5.74 7.14
N ARG A 144 16.75 -6.79 6.55
CA ARG A 144 18.06 -6.77 5.88
C ARG A 144 18.05 -6.07 4.53
N TRP A 145 16.85 -5.80 3.97
CA TRP A 145 16.64 -5.06 2.72
C TRP A 145 15.31 -4.30 2.75
N VAL A 146 15.16 -3.34 1.87
CA VAL A 146 13.93 -2.55 1.70
C VAL A 146 12.91 -3.28 0.83
N LEU A 147 11.63 -2.85 0.90
CA LEU A 147 10.53 -3.44 0.13
C LEU A 147 10.37 -4.95 0.33
N SER A 148 10.68 -5.47 1.50
CA SER A 148 10.70 -6.91 1.80
C SER A 148 9.35 -7.64 1.63
N ARG A 149 8.27 -6.89 1.41
CA ARG A 149 6.94 -7.42 1.04
C ARG A 149 6.74 -7.57 -0.47
N GLN A 150 7.56 -6.91 -1.29
CA GLN A 150 7.49 -6.87 -2.74
C GLN A 150 8.69 -7.53 -3.41
N LEU A 151 9.85 -7.48 -2.77
CA LEU A 151 11.14 -7.87 -3.31
C LEU A 151 11.82 -8.93 -2.44
N ASP A 152 12.61 -9.78 -3.08
CA ASP A 152 13.57 -10.63 -2.38
C ASP A 152 14.82 -9.83 -1.95
N ASP A 153 15.78 -10.50 -1.33
CA ASP A 153 16.98 -9.86 -0.79
C ASP A 153 17.91 -9.30 -1.88
N ASP A 154 18.06 -10.00 -3.01
CA ASP A 154 18.87 -9.52 -4.14
C ASP A 154 18.29 -8.24 -4.75
N ALA A 155 17.00 -8.25 -5.06
CA ALA A 155 16.29 -7.10 -5.60
C ALA A 155 16.28 -5.93 -4.61
N GLY A 156 15.92 -6.20 -3.35
CA GLY A 156 15.87 -5.16 -2.32
C GLY A 156 17.23 -4.55 -2.02
N SER A 157 18.32 -5.33 -2.08
CA SER A 157 19.69 -4.82 -1.94
C SER A 157 20.08 -3.91 -3.10
N MET A 158 19.68 -4.25 -4.33
CA MET A 158 19.92 -3.39 -5.49
C MET A 158 19.18 -2.04 -5.35
N VAL A 159 17.96 -2.03 -4.85
CA VAL A 159 17.24 -0.78 -4.54
C VAL A 159 18.02 0.04 -3.51
N VAL A 160 18.54 -0.59 -2.44
CA VAL A 160 19.35 0.11 -1.43
C VAL A 160 20.58 0.76 -2.04
N GLU A 161 21.29 0.07 -2.92
CA GLU A 161 22.45 0.65 -3.62
C GLU A 161 22.05 1.88 -4.44
N GLN A 162 20.96 1.79 -5.20
CA GLN A 162 20.49 2.90 -6.04
C GLN A 162 20.06 4.11 -5.21
N VAL A 163 19.26 3.91 -4.14
CA VAL A 163 18.79 5.04 -3.31
C VAL A 163 19.92 5.70 -2.53
N ARG A 164 20.97 4.94 -2.17
CA ARG A 164 22.20 5.51 -1.58
C ARG A 164 22.94 6.40 -2.56
N HIS A 165 23.06 6.00 -3.83
CA HIS A 165 23.66 6.84 -4.87
C HIS A 165 22.87 8.14 -5.10
N LEU A 166 21.58 8.15 -4.80
CA LEU A 166 20.72 9.34 -4.87
C LEU A 166 20.79 10.21 -3.59
N GLY A 167 21.63 9.85 -2.63
CA GLY A 167 21.89 10.66 -1.43
C GLY A 167 21.05 10.26 -0.20
N LEU A 168 20.24 9.21 -0.28
CA LEU A 168 19.53 8.69 0.88
C LEU A 168 20.47 7.79 1.72
N ASP A 169 20.67 8.13 3.00
CA ASP A 169 21.35 7.23 3.89
C ASP A 169 20.42 6.09 4.33
N VAL A 170 20.93 4.85 4.43
CA VAL A 170 20.10 3.67 4.75
C VAL A 170 20.75 2.83 5.82
N LEU A 171 20.06 2.67 6.94
CA LEU A 171 20.40 1.77 8.04
C LEU A 171 19.47 0.55 8.00
N LEU A 172 20.03 -0.61 7.69
CA LEU A 172 19.32 -1.89 7.64
C LEU A 172 19.50 -2.67 8.94
N SER A 173 18.60 -3.60 9.22
CA SER A 173 18.60 -4.45 10.41
C SER A 173 18.58 -3.64 11.71
N LYS A 174 18.04 -2.44 11.69
CA LYS A 174 17.91 -1.54 12.83
C LYS A 174 16.45 -1.36 13.23
N ARG A 175 16.19 -1.51 14.52
CA ARG A 175 14.87 -1.30 15.10
C ARG A 175 14.96 -0.21 16.15
N VAL A 176 14.10 0.80 16.04
CA VAL A 176 14.04 1.90 17.03
C VAL A 176 13.47 1.36 18.34
N GLY A 177 14.25 1.41 19.40
CA GLY A 177 13.87 1.04 20.76
C GLY A 177 13.35 2.24 21.57
N LYS A 178 13.90 3.43 21.32
CA LYS A 178 13.55 4.66 22.02
C LYS A 178 13.78 5.87 21.11
N VAL A 179 12.90 6.86 21.19
CA VAL A 179 13.13 8.22 20.69
C VAL A 179 13.72 9.05 21.84
N ASN A 180 14.91 9.63 21.64
CA ASN A 180 15.60 10.45 22.62
C ASN A 180 15.11 11.89 22.49
N THR A 181 14.87 12.54 23.63
CA THR A 181 14.34 13.91 23.70
C THR A 181 15.20 14.76 24.60
N ASP A 182 15.20 16.08 24.34
CA ASP A 182 15.70 17.10 25.28
C ASP A 182 14.69 17.39 26.41
N ASP A 183 15.00 18.36 27.27
CA ASP A 183 14.16 18.74 28.39
C ASP A 183 12.83 19.39 27.95
N ASP A 184 12.78 19.94 26.74
CA ASP A 184 11.58 20.54 26.12
C ASP A 184 10.75 19.52 25.31
N ASN A 185 11.07 18.22 25.45
CA ASN A 185 10.46 17.11 24.72
C ASN A 185 10.62 17.22 23.19
N ASN A 186 11.68 17.83 22.68
CA ASN A 186 12.02 17.79 21.27
C ASN A 186 12.88 16.59 20.94
N VAL A 187 12.71 16.00 19.77
CA VAL A 187 13.55 14.90 19.28
C VAL A 187 14.99 15.38 19.12
N VAL A 188 15.93 14.63 19.70
CA VAL A 188 17.38 14.81 19.53
C VAL A 188 18.06 13.57 18.94
N GLY A 189 17.36 12.46 18.84
CA GLY A 189 17.90 11.23 18.24
C GLY A 189 17.02 10.01 18.51
N VAL A 190 17.57 8.85 18.14
CA VAL A 190 16.99 7.53 18.43
C VAL A 190 18.06 6.62 19.04
N THR A 191 17.62 5.72 19.92
CA THR A 191 18.41 4.56 20.38
C THR A 191 17.75 3.31 19.81
N PHE A 192 18.56 2.47 19.16
CA PHE A 192 18.12 1.20 18.60
C PHE A 192 18.07 0.09 19.67
N GLU A 193 17.37 -1.02 19.37
CA GLU A 193 17.25 -2.15 20.29
C GLU A 193 18.62 -2.82 20.59
N ASP A 194 19.59 -2.69 19.69
CA ASP A 194 20.97 -3.18 19.88
C ASP A 194 21.87 -2.26 20.71
N GLY A 195 21.35 -1.11 21.16
CA GLY A 195 22.04 -0.14 22.00
C GLY A 195 22.80 0.96 21.24
N GLU A 196 22.93 0.86 19.91
CA GLU A 196 23.48 1.96 19.12
C GLU A 196 22.51 3.15 19.06
N SER A 197 23.03 4.33 18.78
CA SER A 197 22.22 5.57 18.68
C SER A 197 22.54 6.34 17.42
N MET A 198 21.57 7.13 16.97
CA MET A 198 21.70 8.06 15.84
C MET A 198 21.06 9.40 16.22
N ASP A 199 21.78 10.47 15.96
CA ASP A 199 21.25 11.83 16.15
C ASP A 199 20.30 12.16 14.99
N CYS A 200 19.15 12.75 15.34
CA CYS A 200 18.20 13.31 14.39
C CYS A 200 17.26 14.29 15.12
N SER A 201 16.71 15.26 14.41
CA SER A 201 15.77 16.23 14.97
C SER A 201 14.33 15.98 14.54
N THR A 202 14.13 15.14 13.55
CA THR A 202 12.82 14.86 12.97
C THR A 202 12.71 13.39 12.61
N ILE A 203 11.61 12.76 12.99
CA ILE A 203 11.34 11.34 12.72
C ILE A 203 9.97 11.22 12.05
N CYS A 204 9.93 10.52 10.91
CA CYS A 204 8.70 10.13 10.24
C CYS A 204 8.53 8.61 10.32
N PHE A 205 7.52 8.13 11.05
CA PHE A 205 7.19 6.71 11.11
C PHE A 205 6.31 6.29 9.92
N ALA A 206 6.82 5.40 9.09
CA ALA A 206 6.14 4.77 7.94
C ALA A 206 6.12 3.23 8.08
N ILE A 207 5.77 2.74 9.27
CA ILE A 207 5.87 1.33 9.68
C ILE A 207 4.62 0.49 9.38
N GLY A 208 3.67 1.06 8.65
CA GLY A 208 2.45 0.39 8.22
C GLY A 208 1.17 1.14 8.59
N ILE A 209 0.05 0.48 8.37
CA ILE A 209 -1.28 1.01 8.61
C ILE A 209 -2.08 0.09 9.53
N LYS A 210 -3.04 0.67 10.25
CA LYS A 210 -4.05 -0.03 11.06
C LYS A 210 -5.43 0.31 10.52
N ALA A 211 -6.25 -0.70 10.22
CA ALA A 211 -7.64 -0.51 9.82
C ALA A 211 -8.42 0.31 10.87
N ARG A 212 -9.24 1.25 10.41
CA ARG A 212 -10.18 1.99 11.28
C ARG A 212 -11.45 1.17 11.48
N ASP A 213 -11.38 0.20 12.38
CA ASP A 213 -12.47 -0.72 12.74
C ASP A 213 -13.07 -0.44 14.11
N ASP A 214 -12.56 0.57 14.83
CA ASP A 214 -12.99 0.87 16.20
C ASP A 214 -14.50 1.19 16.29
N LEU A 215 -15.06 1.93 15.33
CA LEU A 215 -16.48 2.25 15.27
C LEU A 215 -17.33 0.98 15.09
N ALA A 216 -16.97 0.13 14.13
CA ALA A 216 -17.65 -1.14 13.89
C ALA A 216 -17.57 -2.07 15.10
N ARG A 217 -16.42 -2.17 15.73
CA ARG A 217 -16.17 -2.98 16.91
C ARG A 217 -17.02 -2.53 18.10
N LYS A 218 -17.11 -1.22 18.36
CA LYS A 218 -17.96 -0.64 19.40
C LYS A 218 -19.46 -0.93 19.17
N SER A 219 -19.85 -1.04 17.91
CA SER A 219 -21.24 -1.30 17.49
C SER A 219 -21.56 -2.81 17.37
N GLY A 220 -20.69 -3.69 17.88
CA GLY A 220 -20.92 -5.14 17.86
C GLY A 220 -20.72 -5.81 16.48
N ILE A 221 -20.21 -5.09 15.48
CA ILE A 221 -19.90 -5.65 14.16
C ILE A 221 -18.58 -6.43 14.27
N ALA A 222 -18.55 -7.65 13.75
CA ALA A 222 -17.40 -8.54 13.85
C ALA A 222 -16.16 -7.95 13.18
N CYS A 223 -15.06 -7.90 13.92
CA CYS A 223 -13.75 -7.43 13.45
C CYS A 223 -12.67 -8.46 13.74
N ALA A 224 -11.64 -8.52 12.90
CA ALA A 224 -10.54 -9.45 13.06
C ALA A 224 -9.69 -9.13 14.30
N ASP A 225 -9.37 -10.16 15.11
CA ASP A 225 -8.54 -10.00 16.31
C ASP A 225 -7.07 -9.71 15.97
N ARG A 226 -6.57 -10.34 14.91
CA ARG A 226 -5.20 -10.15 14.43
C ARG A 226 -5.22 -9.39 13.12
N GLY A 227 -4.41 -8.34 13.03
CA GLY A 227 -4.32 -7.48 11.85
C GLY A 227 -5.42 -6.42 11.75
N GLY A 228 -6.50 -6.55 12.54
CA GLY A 228 -7.63 -5.63 12.53
C GLY A 228 -8.49 -5.75 11.27
N GLY A 229 -9.48 -4.86 11.17
CA GLY A 229 -10.39 -4.73 10.03
C GLY A 229 -11.73 -5.43 10.24
N ILE A 230 -12.75 -4.87 9.61
CA ILE A 230 -14.14 -5.36 9.67
C ILE A 230 -14.25 -6.63 8.83
N ILE A 231 -14.64 -7.73 9.42
CA ILE A 231 -14.76 -9.03 8.72
C ILE A 231 -15.88 -8.94 7.69
N VAL A 232 -15.55 -9.27 6.43
CA VAL A 232 -16.51 -9.28 5.33
C VAL A 232 -16.60 -10.63 4.64
N ASN A 233 -17.80 -10.94 4.16
CA ASN A 233 -18.08 -12.06 3.28
C ASN A 233 -17.66 -11.75 1.83
N PRO A 234 -17.67 -12.72 0.91
CA PRO A 234 -17.35 -12.47 -0.50
C PRO A 234 -18.26 -11.44 -1.21
N ASP A 235 -19.47 -11.20 -0.71
CA ASP A 235 -20.40 -10.16 -1.17
C ASP A 235 -20.19 -8.83 -0.47
N LEU A 236 -19.16 -8.73 0.39
CA LEU A 236 -18.77 -7.58 1.19
C LEU A 236 -19.75 -7.21 2.34
N SER A 237 -20.72 -8.07 2.62
CA SER A 237 -21.58 -7.95 3.81
C SER A 237 -20.76 -8.22 5.09
N THR A 238 -21.13 -7.52 6.17
CA THR A 238 -20.56 -7.72 7.51
C THR A 238 -21.40 -8.72 8.33
N SER A 239 -21.12 -8.84 9.61
CA SER A 239 -21.95 -9.61 10.54
C SER A 239 -23.30 -8.96 10.88
N ALA A 240 -23.47 -7.66 10.58
CA ALA A 240 -24.70 -6.93 10.81
C ALA A 240 -25.53 -6.86 9.51
N PRO A 241 -26.86 -7.07 9.57
CA PRO A 241 -27.73 -6.98 8.40
C PRO A 241 -27.66 -5.60 7.75
N ASP A 242 -27.63 -5.57 6.42
CA ASP A 242 -27.61 -4.35 5.60
C ASP A 242 -26.40 -3.42 5.86
N VAL A 243 -25.36 -3.95 6.51
CA VAL A 243 -24.09 -3.25 6.74
C VAL A 243 -22.98 -3.94 5.97
N TYR A 244 -22.27 -3.17 5.16
CA TYR A 244 -21.17 -3.60 4.30
C TYR A 244 -19.88 -2.87 4.68
N ALA A 245 -18.72 -3.45 4.34
CA ALA A 245 -17.43 -2.75 4.50
C ALA A 245 -16.54 -2.96 3.28
N ILE A 246 -15.84 -1.90 2.86
CA ILE A 246 -14.97 -1.88 1.69
C ILE A 246 -13.66 -1.14 1.97
N GLY A 247 -12.63 -1.41 1.17
CA GLY A 247 -11.34 -0.73 1.23
C GLY A 247 -10.49 -1.15 2.42
N GLU A 248 -9.60 -0.27 2.88
CA GLU A 248 -8.58 -0.59 3.88
C GLU A 248 -9.13 -0.93 5.28
N CYS A 249 -10.39 -0.60 5.58
CA CYS A 249 -11.02 -1.00 6.85
C CYS A 249 -11.60 -2.41 6.80
N ALA A 250 -11.78 -3.01 5.63
CA ALA A 250 -12.32 -4.36 5.48
C ALA A 250 -11.25 -5.43 5.65
N SER A 251 -11.63 -6.54 6.29
CA SER A 251 -10.81 -7.74 6.43
C SER A 251 -11.48 -8.91 5.70
N TRP A 252 -10.91 -9.33 4.59
CA TRP A 252 -11.36 -10.46 3.80
C TRP A 252 -10.38 -11.63 3.94
N GLU A 253 -10.85 -12.82 4.26
CA GLU A 253 -10.02 -13.99 4.59
C GLU A 253 -8.89 -13.68 5.58
N SER A 254 -9.18 -12.91 6.62
CA SER A 254 -8.22 -12.46 7.65
C SER A 254 -7.08 -11.58 7.11
N GLN A 255 -7.27 -10.91 5.99
CA GLN A 255 -6.31 -9.99 5.39
C GLN A 255 -6.95 -8.62 5.15
N THR A 256 -6.20 -7.57 5.47
CA THR A 256 -6.46 -6.19 5.07
C THR A 256 -5.51 -5.80 3.95
N PHE A 257 -5.96 -4.96 3.03
CA PHE A 257 -5.18 -4.57 1.86
C PHE A 257 -4.83 -3.08 1.94
N GLY A 258 -3.54 -2.78 1.97
CA GLY A 258 -3.02 -1.40 2.00
C GLY A 258 -2.75 -0.81 0.62
N LEU A 259 -3.40 -1.33 -0.42
CA LEU A 259 -3.34 -0.85 -1.80
C LEU A 259 -4.72 -0.34 -2.22
N ILE A 260 -4.74 0.61 -3.15
CA ILE A 260 -6.00 1.21 -3.62
C ILE A 260 -6.82 0.25 -4.51
N ALA A 261 -6.14 -0.54 -5.35
CA ALA A 261 -6.80 -1.42 -6.33
C ALA A 261 -7.78 -2.42 -5.70
N PRO A 262 -7.44 -3.16 -4.62
CA PRO A 262 -8.41 -4.01 -3.94
C PRO A 262 -9.65 -3.26 -3.41
N GLY A 263 -9.45 -2.02 -2.95
CA GLY A 263 -10.57 -1.19 -2.46
C GLY A 263 -11.51 -0.75 -3.57
N ILE A 264 -10.98 -0.44 -4.76
CA ILE A 264 -11.78 -0.13 -5.95
C ILE A 264 -12.56 -1.38 -6.40
N GLU A 265 -11.91 -2.54 -6.47
CA GLU A 265 -12.59 -3.79 -6.82
C GLU A 265 -13.73 -4.14 -5.85
N MET A 266 -13.51 -3.95 -4.53
CA MET A 266 -14.56 -4.09 -3.53
C MET A 266 -15.72 -3.13 -3.80
N ALA A 267 -15.43 -1.87 -4.13
CA ALA A 267 -16.46 -0.87 -4.43
C ALA A 267 -17.27 -1.26 -5.67
N ASP A 268 -16.62 -1.73 -6.73
CA ASP A 268 -17.26 -2.17 -7.98
C ASP A 268 -18.15 -3.41 -7.74
N VAL A 269 -17.67 -4.38 -6.99
CA VAL A 269 -18.46 -5.58 -6.61
C VAL A 269 -19.70 -5.18 -5.82
N LEU A 270 -19.53 -4.32 -4.81
CA LEU A 270 -20.62 -3.89 -3.95
C LEU A 270 -21.63 -3.04 -4.73
N ALA A 271 -21.19 -2.05 -5.49
CA ALA A 271 -22.04 -1.21 -6.30
C ALA A 271 -22.87 -2.04 -7.30
N PHE A 272 -22.24 -2.99 -7.99
CA PHE A 272 -22.95 -3.91 -8.88
C PHE A 272 -24.03 -4.72 -8.13
N ASN A 273 -23.67 -5.29 -6.98
CA ASN A 273 -24.62 -6.12 -6.20
C ASN A 273 -25.82 -5.30 -5.68
N LEU A 274 -25.59 -4.06 -5.24
CA LEU A 274 -26.65 -3.19 -4.74
C LEU A 274 -27.58 -2.69 -5.86
N THR A 275 -27.07 -2.49 -7.08
CA THR A 275 -27.83 -1.89 -8.17
C THR A 275 -28.36 -2.89 -9.19
N GLN A 276 -27.68 -4.01 -9.41
CA GLN A 276 -27.95 -4.93 -10.53
C GLN A 276 -28.36 -6.35 -10.09
N ALA A 277 -28.36 -6.66 -8.78
CA ALA A 277 -28.60 -8.03 -8.30
C ALA A 277 -29.98 -8.60 -8.66
N LYS A 278 -30.98 -7.75 -8.94
CA LYS A 278 -32.32 -8.20 -9.39
C LYS A 278 -32.32 -8.74 -10.83
N ALA A 279 -31.39 -8.29 -11.66
CA ALA A 279 -31.29 -8.65 -13.09
C ALA A 279 -30.13 -9.61 -13.39
N HIS A 280 -29.14 -9.69 -12.50
CA HIS A 280 -27.90 -10.43 -12.73
C HIS A 280 -27.51 -11.25 -11.51
N THR A 281 -26.68 -12.27 -11.73
CA THR A 281 -26.06 -13.05 -10.63
C THR A 281 -25.13 -12.13 -9.82
N PRO A 282 -25.25 -12.08 -8.50
CA PRO A 282 -24.39 -11.28 -7.65
C PRO A 282 -22.91 -11.62 -7.85
N ARG A 283 -22.07 -10.60 -7.90
CA ARG A 283 -20.62 -10.73 -7.96
C ARG A 283 -20.06 -11.06 -6.60
N LYS A 284 -18.91 -11.73 -6.59
CA LYS A 284 -18.16 -12.03 -5.37
C LYS A 284 -16.78 -11.44 -5.48
N PHE A 285 -16.35 -10.75 -4.42
CA PHE A 285 -14.97 -10.35 -4.28
C PHE A 285 -14.10 -11.60 -4.19
N LYS A 286 -13.04 -11.60 -4.92
CA LYS A 286 -12.05 -12.68 -4.97
C LYS A 286 -10.72 -12.15 -4.46
N ARG A 287 -9.71 -13.01 -4.44
CA ARG A 287 -8.36 -12.56 -4.14
C ARG A 287 -7.93 -11.48 -5.11
N PRO A 288 -7.62 -10.26 -4.62
CA PRO A 288 -7.23 -9.17 -5.50
C PRO A 288 -5.83 -9.39 -6.06
N ASP A 289 -5.59 -8.83 -7.22
CA ASP A 289 -4.25 -8.68 -7.76
C ASP A 289 -3.47 -7.66 -6.89
N LEU A 290 -2.32 -8.09 -6.36
CA LEU A 290 -1.43 -7.23 -5.56
C LEU A 290 -0.20 -6.78 -6.37
N SER A 291 -0.28 -6.88 -7.69
CA SER A 291 0.76 -6.37 -8.58
C SER A 291 0.94 -4.87 -8.38
N THR A 292 2.19 -4.43 -8.37
CA THR A 292 2.55 -3.02 -8.17
C THR A 292 3.65 -2.62 -9.13
N LYS A 293 3.54 -1.42 -9.72
CA LYS A 293 4.61 -0.75 -10.47
C LYS A 293 4.75 0.65 -9.89
N LEU A 294 5.95 1.00 -9.51
CA LEU A 294 6.26 2.23 -8.77
C LEU A 294 7.58 2.80 -9.27
N LYS A 295 7.66 4.13 -9.28
CA LYS A 295 8.91 4.85 -9.46
C LYS A 295 9.28 5.50 -8.12
N LEU A 296 10.23 4.89 -7.42
CA LEU A 296 10.67 5.29 -6.09
C LEU A 296 12.04 5.95 -6.17
N LEU A 297 12.15 7.23 -5.82
CA LEU A 297 13.43 7.97 -5.90
C LEU A 297 14.08 7.86 -7.30
N GLY A 298 13.29 7.73 -8.38
CA GLY A 298 13.82 7.52 -9.72
C GLY A 298 14.12 6.06 -10.08
N VAL A 299 14.00 5.13 -9.14
CA VAL A 299 14.16 3.69 -9.36
C VAL A 299 12.83 3.07 -9.75
N ASP A 300 12.77 2.43 -10.91
CA ASP A 300 11.60 1.68 -11.34
C ASP A 300 11.57 0.32 -10.64
N VAL A 301 10.48 0.05 -9.93
CA VAL A 301 10.25 -1.19 -9.18
C VAL A 301 8.91 -1.77 -9.56
N ALA A 302 8.85 -3.06 -9.89
CA ALA A 302 7.59 -3.74 -10.13
C ALA A 302 7.58 -5.14 -9.53
N SER A 303 6.40 -5.57 -9.07
CA SER A 303 6.11 -6.96 -8.70
C SER A 303 4.73 -7.34 -9.20
N PHE A 304 4.56 -8.57 -9.67
CA PHE A 304 3.32 -9.02 -10.30
C PHE A 304 3.02 -10.49 -10.02
N GLY A 305 1.74 -10.82 -10.00
CA GLY A 305 1.26 -12.17 -9.77
C GLY A 305 1.67 -12.75 -8.42
N ASP A 306 2.02 -14.01 -8.38
CA ASP A 306 2.50 -14.69 -7.17
C ASP A 306 4.03 -14.66 -7.07
N PHE A 307 4.57 -13.47 -6.88
CA PHE A 307 6.02 -13.19 -6.95
C PHE A 307 6.88 -13.80 -5.83
N PHE A 308 6.26 -14.47 -4.86
CA PHE A 308 6.94 -15.24 -3.81
C PHE A 308 6.53 -16.72 -3.79
N ALA A 309 5.98 -17.24 -4.89
CA ALA A 309 5.53 -18.63 -4.95
C ALA A 309 6.67 -19.64 -4.79
N ASP A 310 7.91 -19.28 -5.13
CA ASP A 310 9.11 -20.08 -4.90
C ASP A 310 9.52 -20.18 -3.42
N ARG A 311 9.14 -19.18 -2.61
CA ARG A 311 9.43 -19.11 -1.18
C ARG A 311 8.27 -19.59 -0.31
N ASP A 312 7.07 -19.15 -0.63
CA ASP A 312 5.88 -19.29 0.22
C ASP A 312 4.91 -20.38 -0.29
N GLY A 313 5.19 -20.98 -1.45
CA GLY A 313 4.29 -21.85 -2.22
C GLY A 313 3.23 -21.03 -2.97
N LEU A 314 2.50 -21.69 -3.87
CA LEU A 314 1.43 -21.05 -4.64
C LEU A 314 0.32 -20.55 -3.71
N LYS A 315 -0.18 -19.35 -3.96
CA LYS A 315 -1.22 -18.71 -3.13
C LYS A 315 -2.55 -19.48 -3.13
N ASP A 316 -2.86 -20.18 -4.20
CA ASP A 316 -4.09 -20.97 -4.34
C ASP A 316 -3.94 -22.42 -3.85
N ALA A 317 -2.75 -22.82 -3.42
CA ALA A 317 -2.59 -24.11 -2.74
C ALA A 317 -3.31 -24.07 -1.38
N PRO A 318 -3.97 -25.16 -0.94
CA PRO A 318 -4.66 -25.21 0.36
C PRO A 318 -3.67 -24.87 1.47
N ARG A 319 -3.88 -23.71 2.11
CA ARG A 319 -2.95 -23.18 3.13
C ARG A 319 -2.96 -24.04 4.37
N LYS A 320 -1.85 -24.69 4.70
CA LYS A 320 -1.53 -25.08 6.07
C LYS A 320 -1.43 -23.80 6.91
N ARG A 321 -2.15 -23.75 8.04
CA ARG A 321 -2.25 -22.58 8.94
C ARG A 321 -0.88 -21.95 9.18
N ARG A 322 -0.68 -20.70 8.75
CA ARG A 322 0.47 -19.86 9.13
C ARG A 322 0.41 -19.63 10.65
N GLY A 323 1.30 -20.24 11.40
CA GLY A 323 1.37 -20.03 12.86
C GLY A 323 2.36 -20.91 13.60
N VAL A 324 2.92 -21.91 12.95
CA VAL A 324 3.97 -22.74 13.53
C VAL A 324 5.16 -22.66 12.57
N ARG A 325 6.29 -22.10 13.02
CA ARG A 325 7.59 -22.44 12.44
C ARG A 325 7.70 -23.96 12.57
N SER A 326 7.37 -24.68 11.52
CA SER A 326 7.71 -26.09 11.45
C SER A 326 9.10 -26.13 10.86
N ASP A 327 10.05 -26.66 11.61
CA ASP A 327 11.34 -27.15 11.08
C ASP A 327 11.12 -28.41 10.21
N ALA A 328 9.91 -28.61 9.68
CA ALA A 328 9.56 -29.67 8.77
C ALA A 328 10.13 -29.36 7.38
N PRO A 329 10.74 -30.33 6.71
CA PRO A 329 11.22 -30.16 5.34
C PRO A 329 10.05 -29.76 4.42
N PRO A 330 10.32 -29.01 3.32
CA PRO A 330 9.29 -28.63 2.37
C PRO A 330 8.52 -29.86 1.88
N ASP A 331 7.20 -29.70 1.79
CA ASP A 331 6.31 -30.73 1.30
C ASP A 331 6.68 -31.06 -0.18
N GLU A 332 7.31 -32.19 -0.41
CA GLU A 332 7.72 -32.65 -1.74
C GLU A 332 6.52 -32.83 -2.72
N SER A 333 5.29 -32.75 -2.23
CA SER A 333 4.07 -32.85 -3.05
C SER A 333 3.57 -31.51 -3.61
N ALA A 334 4.14 -30.37 -3.21
CA ALA A 334 3.77 -29.09 -3.80
C ALA A 334 4.37 -28.97 -5.22
N PRO A 335 3.61 -28.49 -6.23
CA PRO A 335 4.15 -28.30 -7.57
C PRO A 335 5.36 -27.38 -7.48
N ALA A 336 6.52 -27.89 -7.89
CA ALA A 336 7.76 -27.15 -7.85
C ALA A 336 7.67 -25.97 -8.82
N VAL A 337 7.73 -24.74 -8.28
CA VAL A 337 7.83 -23.52 -9.08
C VAL A 337 9.27 -23.38 -9.54
N LYS A 338 9.49 -23.06 -10.82
CA LYS A 338 10.83 -22.76 -11.35
C LYS A 338 11.04 -21.27 -11.44
N ALA A 339 12.14 -20.78 -10.86
CA ALA A 339 12.56 -19.39 -10.96
C ALA A 339 13.64 -19.22 -12.03
N LEU A 340 13.56 -18.12 -12.78
CA LEU A 340 14.62 -17.63 -13.64
C LEU A 340 14.96 -16.21 -13.23
N THR A 341 16.26 -15.91 -13.06
CA THR A 341 16.74 -14.61 -12.64
C THR A 341 17.70 -14.06 -13.68
N TYR A 342 17.51 -12.79 -14.04
CA TYR A 342 18.43 -11.98 -14.82
C TYR A 342 18.91 -10.81 -13.95
N ARG A 343 20.23 -10.61 -13.87
CA ARG A 343 20.84 -9.51 -13.13
C ARG A 343 21.93 -8.87 -13.96
N ASP A 344 21.79 -7.56 -14.14
CA ASP A 344 22.82 -6.71 -14.75
C ASP A 344 23.21 -5.60 -13.75
N PRO A 345 24.35 -5.74 -13.06
CA PRO A 345 24.80 -4.74 -12.08
C PRO A 345 25.29 -3.44 -12.72
N PHE A 346 25.61 -3.44 -14.01
CA PHE A 346 26.07 -2.25 -14.71
C PHE A 346 24.91 -1.35 -15.13
N GLN A 347 23.81 -1.96 -15.60
CA GLN A 347 22.59 -1.25 -15.97
C GLN A 347 21.60 -1.13 -14.80
N GLN A 348 21.95 -1.69 -13.65
CA GLN A 348 21.08 -1.72 -12.45
C GLN A 348 19.72 -2.39 -12.74
N ILE A 349 19.75 -3.49 -13.50
CA ILE A 349 18.55 -4.27 -13.86
C ILE A 349 18.53 -5.57 -13.07
N TYR A 350 17.38 -5.85 -12.48
CA TYR A 350 17.06 -7.15 -11.87
C TYR A 350 15.67 -7.59 -12.34
N LYS A 351 15.57 -8.84 -12.80
CA LYS A 351 14.31 -9.49 -13.14
C LYS A 351 14.34 -10.89 -12.57
N LYS A 352 13.30 -11.26 -11.84
CA LYS A 352 13.06 -12.64 -11.39
C LYS A 352 11.65 -13.03 -11.76
N TYR A 353 11.52 -14.04 -12.61
CA TYR A 353 10.24 -14.57 -13.06
C TYR A 353 10.05 -16.01 -12.58
N LEU A 354 8.84 -16.30 -12.16
CA LEU A 354 8.44 -17.60 -11.64
C LEU A 354 7.52 -18.29 -12.65
N PHE A 355 7.81 -19.54 -12.93
CA PHE A 355 7.13 -20.33 -13.95
C PHE A 355 6.57 -21.64 -13.39
N THR A 356 5.57 -22.19 -14.07
CA THR A 356 5.14 -23.57 -13.86
C THR A 356 6.30 -24.56 -14.14
N PRO A 357 6.28 -25.76 -13.56
CA PRO A 357 7.37 -26.75 -13.73
C PRO A 357 7.68 -27.10 -15.18
N ASP A 358 6.67 -27.07 -16.06
CA ASP A 358 6.80 -27.32 -17.51
C ASP A 358 7.26 -26.07 -18.31
N GLY A 359 7.36 -24.91 -17.66
CA GLY A 359 7.76 -23.66 -18.28
C GLY A 359 6.74 -23.04 -19.22
N LYS A 360 5.47 -23.51 -19.19
CA LYS A 360 4.43 -23.02 -20.11
C LYS A 360 3.75 -21.75 -19.66
N TYR A 361 3.68 -21.48 -18.35
CA TYR A 361 2.98 -20.33 -17.81
C TYR A 361 3.89 -19.57 -16.85
N ILE A 362 3.79 -18.23 -16.90
CA ILE A 362 4.37 -17.37 -15.89
C ILE A 362 3.39 -17.26 -14.72
N ILE A 363 3.90 -17.35 -13.48
CA ILE A 363 3.13 -17.32 -12.23
C ILE A 363 3.20 -15.94 -11.60
N GLY A 364 4.36 -15.30 -11.68
CA GLY A 364 4.62 -14.00 -11.11
C GLY A 364 6.08 -13.63 -11.24
N GLY A 365 6.43 -12.47 -10.71
CA GLY A 365 7.82 -12.03 -10.73
C GLY A 365 8.02 -10.64 -10.16
N MET A 366 9.27 -10.21 -10.15
CA MET A 366 9.71 -8.88 -9.70
C MET A 366 10.75 -8.32 -10.65
N MET A 367 10.77 -6.98 -10.76
CA MET A 367 11.61 -6.24 -11.70
C MET A 367 12.15 -4.97 -11.04
N ILE A 368 13.41 -4.65 -11.30
CA ILE A 368 14.07 -3.39 -10.94
C ILE A 368 14.73 -2.82 -12.20
N GLY A 369 14.65 -1.50 -12.38
CA GLY A 369 15.26 -0.77 -13.49
C GLY A 369 14.43 -0.84 -14.75
N GLU A 370 14.41 -1.95 -15.45
CA GLU A 370 13.64 -2.12 -16.67
C GLU A 370 12.29 -2.78 -16.40
N THR A 371 11.21 -2.01 -16.41
CA THR A 371 9.85 -2.46 -16.08
C THR A 371 8.84 -2.30 -17.24
N LYS A 372 9.32 -2.07 -18.46
CA LYS A 372 8.46 -1.83 -19.65
C LYS A 372 7.47 -2.98 -19.91
N ASP A 373 7.87 -4.23 -19.71
CA ASP A 373 7.03 -5.40 -19.97
C ASP A 373 5.98 -5.69 -18.88
N TYR A 374 5.92 -4.87 -17.82
CA TYR A 374 5.08 -5.11 -16.65
C TYR A 374 3.61 -5.36 -17.01
N VAL A 375 2.99 -4.50 -17.81
CA VAL A 375 1.55 -4.62 -18.17
C VAL A 375 1.28 -5.91 -18.92
N LYS A 376 2.16 -6.29 -19.84
CA LYS A 376 2.08 -7.55 -20.61
C LYS A 376 2.18 -8.76 -19.67
N LEU A 377 3.16 -8.75 -18.76
CA LEU A 377 3.38 -9.84 -17.81
C LEU A 377 2.21 -10.00 -16.83
N VAL A 378 1.65 -8.90 -16.31
CA VAL A 378 0.43 -8.91 -15.49
C VAL A 378 -0.73 -9.53 -16.26
N SER A 379 -0.93 -9.12 -17.53
CA SER A 379 -1.97 -9.68 -18.39
C SER A 379 -1.79 -11.17 -18.64
N MET A 380 -0.54 -11.62 -18.82
CA MET A 380 -0.24 -13.03 -19.03
C MET A 380 -0.59 -13.88 -17.80
N VAL A 381 -0.25 -13.40 -16.60
CA VAL A 381 -0.59 -14.07 -15.33
C VAL A 381 -2.10 -14.10 -15.12
N ASN A 382 -2.78 -12.96 -15.21
CA ASN A 382 -4.19 -12.84 -14.89
C ASN A 382 -5.10 -13.63 -15.87
N ASN A 383 -4.68 -13.73 -17.13
CA ASN A 383 -5.43 -14.47 -18.15
C ASN A 383 -4.92 -15.90 -18.35
N GLN A 384 -3.94 -16.34 -17.56
CA GLN A 384 -3.31 -17.67 -17.69
C GLN A 384 -2.90 -17.97 -19.14
N LYS A 385 -2.26 -17.01 -19.81
CA LYS A 385 -1.81 -17.16 -21.19
C LYS A 385 -0.55 -18.04 -21.24
N PRO A 386 -0.51 -19.08 -22.08
CA PRO A 386 0.72 -19.84 -22.29
C PRO A 386 1.79 -18.95 -22.94
N LEU A 387 3.04 -19.23 -22.61
CA LEU A 387 4.17 -18.53 -23.21
C LEU A 387 4.28 -18.88 -24.70
N GLU A 388 4.52 -17.86 -25.51
CA GLU A 388 4.79 -17.98 -26.94
C GLU A 388 6.29 -18.14 -27.23
N VAL A 389 7.13 -17.77 -26.23
CA VAL A 389 8.60 -17.87 -26.30
C VAL A 389 9.12 -18.64 -25.08
N PRO A 390 10.32 -19.24 -25.14
CA PRO A 390 10.93 -19.87 -23.97
C PRO A 390 11.12 -18.87 -22.81
N PRO A 391 11.05 -19.32 -21.54
CA PRO A 391 11.31 -18.47 -20.37
C PRO A 391 12.60 -17.65 -20.44
N SER A 392 13.67 -18.22 -21.01
CA SER A 392 14.96 -17.55 -21.18
C SER A 392 14.93 -16.37 -22.16
N GLU A 393 14.07 -16.40 -23.16
CA GLU A 393 13.89 -15.28 -24.09
C GLU A 393 12.97 -14.21 -23.51
N LEU A 394 11.90 -14.64 -22.80
CA LEU A 394 10.98 -13.72 -22.14
C LEU A 394 11.71 -12.79 -21.14
N ILE A 395 12.62 -13.35 -20.32
CA ILE A 395 13.27 -12.56 -19.27
C ILE A 395 14.26 -11.52 -19.81
N VAL A 396 14.84 -11.77 -21.00
CA VAL A 396 15.73 -10.79 -21.67
C VAL A 396 14.99 -9.83 -22.59
N GLY A 397 13.65 -9.89 -22.63
CA GLY A 397 12.82 -8.96 -23.39
C GLY A 397 12.64 -9.30 -24.87
N LYS A 398 13.01 -10.51 -25.30
CA LYS A 398 12.66 -11.01 -26.62
C LYS A 398 11.22 -11.52 -26.60
N CYS A 399 10.30 -10.68 -27.04
CA CYS A 399 8.93 -11.11 -27.30
C CYS A 399 8.81 -11.44 -28.78
N SER A 400 8.16 -12.56 -29.13
CA SER A 400 7.85 -12.88 -30.52
C SER A 400 7.07 -11.72 -31.16
N GLY A 401 7.68 -11.18 -32.18
CA GLY A 401 7.18 -10.33 -33.24
C GLY A 401 5.88 -9.57 -33.02
N GLU A 402 6.02 -8.31 -32.69
CA GLU A 402 5.42 -7.21 -33.44
C GLU A 402 5.99 -5.90 -32.88
N ASP A 403 6.47 -5.11 -33.80
CA ASP A 403 7.26 -3.90 -33.59
C ASP A 403 6.54 -2.80 -32.86
N ASP A 404 7.32 -2.08 -32.09
CA ASP A 404 7.29 -0.64 -31.86
C ASP A 404 6.10 0.10 -32.48
N ALA A 405 5.12 0.36 -31.65
CA ALA A 405 4.22 1.47 -31.89
C ALA A 405 4.03 2.21 -30.57
N ASP A 406 4.58 3.41 -30.58
CA ASP A 406 4.28 4.53 -29.72
C ASP A 406 4.82 4.52 -28.28
N ASP A 407 6.02 5.10 -28.16
CA ASP A 407 6.41 5.92 -27.01
C ASP A 407 5.33 6.99 -26.78
N LEU A 408 4.33 6.64 -25.99
CA LEU A 408 3.51 7.64 -25.34
C LEU A 408 4.09 7.85 -23.95
N ASP A 409 4.65 9.03 -23.77
CA ASP A 409 5.03 9.61 -22.48
C ASP A 409 3.92 9.34 -21.44
N ASP A 410 4.15 8.35 -20.56
CA ASP A 410 3.19 7.87 -19.57
C ASP A 410 3.44 8.52 -18.20
N ASP A 411 3.53 9.85 -18.18
CA ASP A 411 3.53 10.61 -16.91
C ASP A 411 2.11 10.86 -16.36
N THR A 412 1.06 10.28 -16.96
CA THR A 412 -0.34 10.55 -16.58
C THR A 412 -1.27 9.34 -16.54
N GLN A 413 -0.82 8.12 -16.22
CA GLN A 413 -1.75 7.01 -15.96
C GLN A 413 -1.96 6.72 -14.48
N ILE A 414 -2.58 7.68 -13.79
CA ILE A 414 -3.33 7.40 -12.57
C ILE A 414 -4.82 7.50 -12.96
N CYS A 415 -5.50 6.31 -13.00
CA CYS A 415 -6.95 6.19 -13.17
C CYS A 415 -7.59 6.77 -14.44
N SER A 416 -7.47 6.09 -15.56
CA SER A 416 -8.46 6.24 -16.64
C SER A 416 -9.65 5.29 -16.43
N CYS A 417 -10.51 5.60 -15.44
CA CYS A 417 -11.89 5.11 -15.39
C CYS A 417 -12.82 6.12 -16.07
N HIS A 418 -12.58 6.42 -17.35
CA HIS A 418 -13.52 7.17 -18.16
C HIS A 418 -13.58 6.54 -19.56
N ASN A 419 -14.39 5.51 -19.71
CA ASN A 419 -15.10 5.21 -20.95
C ASN A 419 -16.22 4.20 -20.66
N VAL A 420 -17.34 4.69 -20.14
CA VAL A 420 -18.64 4.08 -20.37
C VAL A 420 -19.50 5.19 -20.99
N SER A 421 -19.47 5.28 -22.28
CA SER A 421 -20.47 5.99 -23.07
C SER A 421 -20.98 5.03 -24.15
N LYS A 422 -22.17 4.63 -23.97
CA LYS A 422 -23.34 4.24 -24.78
C LYS A 422 -23.95 2.93 -24.30
#